data_c140e7917dacbde96a7c831e4de73b20
#
_entry.id   c140e7917dacbde96a7c831e4de73b20
#
_cell.length_a   1.000
_cell.length_b   1.000
_cell.length_c   1.000
_cell.angle_alpha   90.00
_cell.angle_beta   90.00
_cell.angle_gamma   90.00
#
_symmetry.space_group_name_H-M   'P 1'
#
loop_
_entity.id
_entity.type
_entity.pdbx_description
1 polymer ?
#
loop_
_entity_poly.entity_id
_entity_poly.type
_entity_poly.pdbx_seq_one_letter_code
_entity_poly.pdbx_strand_id
1 'polypeptide(L)'
;MSEKVRKVVLAYSGGLDTSVILKWLIETYRCEVVAFTAGIGQGDDLEEVKAKALRTGAGAAYVEDLQEEFVSDYVFPILRANAAYEGWYLLGTSIARPLIASHQIKIAEKEGADAVAHGATGKGNDQVRFELTYYTLKPAIRVIAPWREWNLRSRSDLIAYAKRHGIPLPGAAVSYTHLRAHETV
;
A
#
# COMPACT_ATOMS: atom_id res chain seq x y z
N MET A 1 -3.99 21.87 17.66
CA MET A 1 -3.50 22.19 16.31
C MET A 1 -2.94 20.89 15.74
N SER A 2 -3.47 20.38 14.62
CA SER A 2 -2.92 19.15 13.99
C SER A 2 -1.50 19.46 13.54
N GLU A 3 -0.52 18.71 14.03
CA GLU A 3 0.87 18.84 13.58
C GLU A 3 0.95 18.70 12.06
N LYS A 4 1.72 19.58 11.43
CA LYS A 4 1.89 19.59 9.96
C LYS A 4 2.69 18.34 9.57
N VAL A 5 2.10 17.50 8.74
CA VAL A 5 2.80 16.35 8.14
C VAL A 5 3.85 16.87 7.15
N ARG A 6 5.09 16.45 7.31
CA ARG A 6 6.23 16.85 6.45
C ARG A 6 6.71 15.69 5.57
N LYS A 7 6.63 14.47 6.09
CA LYS A 7 7.08 13.26 5.38
C LYS A 7 6.11 12.10 5.64
N VAL A 8 5.74 11.39 4.57
CA VAL A 8 4.82 10.24 4.60
C VAL A 8 5.48 9.05 3.91
N VAL A 9 5.44 7.86 4.52
CA VAL A 9 5.76 6.61 3.83
C VAL A 9 4.47 5.99 3.31
N LEU A 10 4.39 5.77 2.01
CA LEU A 10 3.24 5.17 1.32
C LEU A 10 3.50 3.72 0.98
N ALA A 11 2.62 2.79 1.39
CA ALA A 11 2.58 1.44 0.82
C ALA A 11 2.18 1.53 -0.66
N TYR A 12 3.15 1.30 -1.55
CA TYR A 12 3.04 1.56 -2.98
C TYR A 12 3.11 0.27 -3.79
N SER A 13 2.12 0.03 -4.62
CA SER A 13 2.05 -1.17 -5.47
C SER A 13 2.35 -0.92 -6.94
N GLY A 14 2.62 0.33 -7.35
CA GLY A 14 2.77 0.67 -8.76
C GLY A 14 1.45 0.75 -9.55
N GLY A 15 0.32 0.34 -8.96
CA GLY A 15 -1.00 0.40 -9.56
C GLY A 15 -1.54 1.84 -9.72
N LEU A 16 -2.68 1.96 -10.40
CA LEU A 16 -3.35 3.24 -10.60
C LEU A 16 -3.64 3.94 -9.27
N ASP A 17 -4.27 3.22 -8.35
CA ASP A 17 -4.75 3.78 -7.08
C ASP A 17 -3.59 4.36 -6.25
N THR A 18 -2.52 3.58 -6.05
CA THR A 18 -1.38 4.03 -5.26
C THR A 18 -0.58 5.13 -5.94
N SER A 19 -0.55 5.16 -7.28
CA SER A 19 0.10 6.25 -8.03
C SER A 19 -0.69 7.57 -7.90
N VAL A 20 -2.01 7.51 -7.94
CA VAL A 20 -2.88 8.67 -7.67
C VAL A 20 -2.72 9.13 -6.21
N ILE A 21 -2.71 8.19 -5.27
CA ILE A 21 -2.50 8.48 -3.84
C ILE A 21 -1.18 9.21 -3.61
N LEU A 22 -0.08 8.74 -4.23
CA LEU A 22 1.22 9.36 -4.11
C LEU A 22 1.15 10.85 -4.51
N LYS A 23 0.60 11.15 -5.67
CA LYS A 23 0.46 12.52 -6.15
C LYS A 23 -0.47 13.34 -5.29
N TRP A 24 -1.59 12.77 -4.88
CA TRP A 24 -2.58 13.43 -4.02
C TRP A 24 -1.99 13.79 -2.63
N LEU A 25 -1.18 12.91 -2.04
CA LEU A 25 -0.49 13.20 -0.77
C LEU A 25 0.45 14.40 -0.90
N ILE A 26 1.25 14.45 -1.97
CA ILE A 26 2.15 15.58 -2.22
C ILE A 26 1.37 16.90 -2.31
N GLU A 27 0.27 16.92 -3.04
CA GLU A 27 -0.50 18.14 -3.29
C GLU A 27 -1.33 18.57 -2.07
N THR A 28 -1.98 17.61 -1.41
CA THR A 28 -2.90 17.89 -0.30
C THR A 28 -2.16 18.27 0.98
N TYR A 29 -1.12 17.48 1.32
CA TYR A 29 -0.36 17.69 2.55
C TYR A 29 0.87 18.56 2.35
N ARG A 30 1.28 18.82 1.11
CA ARG A 30 2.51 19.54 0.75
C ARG A 30 3.72 18.94 1.48
N CYS A 31 3.80 17.63 1.45
CA CYS A 31 4.80 16.81 2.13
C CYS A 31 5.67 16.04 1.16
N GLU A 32 6.81 15.58 1.64
CA GLU A 32 7.60 14.57 0.96
C GLU A 32 6.91 13.21 1.08
N VAL A 33 6.86 12.46 -0.01
CA VAL A 33 6.35 11.08 -0.01
C VAL A 33 7.46 10.11 -0.36
N VAL A 34 7.67 9.15 0.52
CA VAL A 34 8.56 8.00 0.31
C VAL A 34 7.69 6.80 -0.08
N ALA A 35 7.94 6.22 -1.23
CA ALA A 35 7.25 5.01 -1.68
C ALA A 35 7.93 3.76 -1.11
N PHE A 36 7.15 2.83 -0.57
CA PHE A 36 7.63 1.53 -0.12
C PHE A 36 6.88 0.41 -0.83
N THR A 37 7.61 -0.49 -1.47
CA THR A 37 7.08 -1.66 -2.18
C THR A 37 7.72 -2.93 -1.62
N ALA A 38 6.89 -3.88 -1.22
CA ALA A 38 7.31 -5.20 -0.78
C ALA A 38 7.22 -6.20 -1.94
N GLY A 39 8.31 -6.88 -2.26
CA GLY A 39 8.37 -8.04 -3.14
C GLY A 39 8.02 -9.29 -2.35
N ILE A 40 6.84 -9.85 -2.57
CA ILE A 40 6.34 -11.06 -1.88
C ILE A 40 5.98 -12.17 -2.89
N GLY A 41 6.54 -12.11 -4.11
CA GLY A 41 6.31 -13.09 -5.16
C GLY A 41 5.13 -12.77 -6.10
N GLN A 42 4.70 -11.52 -6.18
CA GLN A 42 3.56 -11.09 -7.01
C GLN A 42 3.87 -11.04 -8.52
N GLY A 43 5.12 -11.26 -8.94
CA GLY A 43 5.50 -11.30 -10.36
C GLY A 43 5.63 -9.93 -11.05
N ASP A 44 5.55 -8.83 -10.30
CA ASP A 44 5.76 -7.49 -10.84
C ASP A 44 7.25 -7.19 -11.10
N ASP A 45 7.53 -6.36 -12.09
CA ASP A 45 8.85 -5.74 -12.26
C ASP A 45 9.04 -4.65 -11.19
N LEU A 46 9.69 -5.03 -10.10
CA LEU A 46 9.88 -4.16 -8.94
C LEU A 46 10.76 -2.94 -9.24
N GLU A 47 11.71 -3.04 -10.17
CA GLU A 47 12.52 -1.90 -10.60
C GLU A 47 11.69 -0.89 -11.40
N GLU A 48 10.79 -1.35 -12.26
CA GLU A 48 9.86 -0.45 -12.95
C GLU A 48 8.86 0.19 -11.97
N VAL A 49 8.38 -0.55 -10.96
CA VAL A 49 7.53 0.00 -9.89
C VAL A 49 8.26 1.12 -9.15
N LYS A 50 9.52 0.91 -8.78
CA LYS A 50 10.37 1.92 -8.15
C LYS A 50 10.58 3.15 -9.05
N ALA A 51 10.95 2.92 -10.30
CA ALA A 51 11.15 3.98 -11.27
C ALA A 51 9.86 4.80 -11.48
N LYS A 52 8.71 4.14 -11.53
CA LYS A 52 7.41 4.79 -11.65
C LYS A 52 7.08 5.65 -10.43
N ALA A 53 7.37 5.17 -9.20
CA ALA A 53 7.19 5.97 -7.99
C ALA A 53 7.96 7.28 -8.05
N LEU A 54 9.24 7.22 -8.44
CA LEU A 54 10.10 8.41 -8.59
C LEU A 54 9.60 9.36 -9.69
N ARG A 55 9.20 8.83 -10.85
CA ARG A 55 8.59 9.62 -11.93
C ARG A 55 7.28 10.29 -11.52
N THR A 56 6.54 9.68 -10.60
CA THR A 56 5.27 10.22 -10.08
C THR A 56 5.50 11.32 -9.03
N GLY A 57 6.74 11.46 -8.54
CA GLY A 57 7.15 12.52 -7.62
C GLY A 57 7.51 12.06 -6.20
N ALA A 58 7.72 10.77 -5.97
CA ALA A 58 8.28 10.31 -4.70
C ALA A 58 9.68 10.87 -4.48
N GLY A 59 9.98 11.37 -3.27
CA GLY A 59 11.32 11.83 -2.89
C GLY A 59 12.32 10.68 -2.75
N ALA A 60 11.83 9.50 -2.36
CA ALA A 60 12.59 8.25 -2.32
C ALA A 60 11.65 7.05 -2.59
N ALA A 61 12.23 5.93 -3.05
CA ALA A 61 11.49 4.70 -3.28
C ALA A 61 12.31 3.50 -2.81
N TYR A 62 11.74 2.75 -1.88
CA TYR A 62 12.28 1.53 -1.31
C TYR A 62 11.57 0.33 -1.91
N VAL A 63 12.35 -0.67 -2.27
CA VAL A 63 11.87 -1.99 -2.67
C VAL A 63 12.61 -3.01 -1.82
N GLU A 64 11.87 -3.86 -1.11
CA GLU A 64 12.44 -4.93 -0.31
C GLU A 64 11.91 -6.28 -0.81
N ASP A 65 12.82 -7.24 -1.01
CA ASP A 65 12.45 -8.63 -1.27
C ASP A 65 12.13 -9.30 0.06
N LEU A 66 10.86 -9.60 0.27
CA LEU A 66 10.33 -10.20 1.50
C LEU A 66 9.78 -11.61 1.26
N GLN A 67 10.13 -12.26 0.14
CA GLN A 67 9.57 -13.56 -0.22
C GLN A 67 9.93 -14.63 0.82
N GLU A 68 11.20 -14.71 1.24
CA GLU A 68 11.63 -15.67 2.24
C GLU A 68 10.93 -15.47 3.58
N GLU A 69 10.91 -14.23 4.09
CA GLU A 69 10.22 -13.88 5.35
C GLU A 69 8.72 -14.17 5.25
N PHE A 70 8.10 -13.84 4.11
CA PHE A 70 6.68 -14.10 3.89
C PHE A 70 6.37 -15.59 3.95
N VAL A 71 7.17 -16.42 3.30
CA VAL A 71 6.96 -17.87 3.26
C VAL A 71 7.24 -18.51 4.62
N SER A 72 8.37 -18.19 5.25
CA SER A 72 8.80 -18.83 6.50
C SER A 72 7.93 -18.45 7.69
N ASP A 73 7.63 -17.16 7.83
CA ASP A 73 7.07 -16.61 9.06
C ASP A 73 5.56 -16.40 9.01
N TYR A 74 4.98 -16.39 7.79
CA TYR A 74 3.53 -16.19 7.61
C TYR A 74 2.86 -17.39 6.92
N VAL A 75 3.37 -17.84 5.75
CA VAL A 75 2.69 -18.89 4.98
C VAL A 75 2.81 -20.25 5.67
N PHE A 76 4.01 -20.67 6.07
CA PHE A 76 4.18 -21.98 6.73
C PHE A 76 3.43 -22.10 8.06
N PRO A 77 3.40 -21.11 8.96
CA PRO A 77 2.57 -21.19 10.16
C PRO A 77 1.08 -21.37 9.85
N ILE A 78 0.55 -20.65 8.86
CA ILE A 78 -0.86 -20.77 8.44
C ILE A 78 -1.15 -22.16 7.87
N LEU A 79 -0.26 -22.69 7.04
CA LEU A 79 -0.39 -24.05 6.51
C LEU A 79 -0.34 -25.12 7.61
N ARG A 80 0.60 -24.99 8.56
CA ARG A 80 0.69 -25.92 9.70
C ARG A 80 -0.56 -25.87 10.58
N ALA A 81 -1.15 -24.71 10.74
CA ALA A 81 -2.40 -24.53 11.47
C ALA A 81 -3.63 -25.02 10.68
N ASN A 82 -3.47 -25.42 9.42
CA ASN A 82 -4.57 -25.71 8.49
C ASN A 82 -5.63 -24.61 8.48
N ALA A 83 -5.18 -23.34 8.55
CA ALA A 83 -6.06 -22.19 8.65
C ALA A 83 -6.56 -21.80 7.27
N ALA A 84 -7.87 -21.91 7.08
CA ALA A 84 -8.57 -21.45 5.90
C ALA A 84 -9.86 -20.75 6.33
N TYR A 85 -10.14 -19.59 5.71
CA TYR A 85 -11.41 -18.92 5.94
C TYR A 85 -12.51 -19.61 5.15
N GLU A 86 -13.60 -19.98 5.83
CA GLU A 86 -14.73 -20.72 5.27
C GLU A 86 -14.34 -22.04 4.57
N GLY A 87 -13.21 -22.63 4.96
CA GLY A 87 -12.75 -23.93 4.45
C GLY A 87 -12.08 -23.92 3.07
N TRP A 88 -11.94 -22.76 2.40
CA TRP A 88 -11.37 -22.68 1.06
C TRP A 88 -10.43 -21.51 0.82
N TYR A 89 -10.58 -20.36 1.50
CA TYR A 89 -9.73 -19.20 1.29
C TYR A 89 -8.45 -19.29 2.14
N LEU A 90 -7.30 -19.37 1.49
CA LEU A 90 -5.99 -19.64 2.11
C LEU A 90 -5.31 -18.40 2.74
N LEU A 91 -6.04 -17.31 2.95
CA LEU A 91 -5.60 -16.13 3.70
C LEU A 91 -4.37 -15.39 3.15
N GLY A 92 -3.88 -15.66 1.94
CA GLY A 92 -2.65 -15.10 1.39
C GLY A 92 -2.61 -13.56 1.46
N THR A 93 -3.67 -12.89 0.98
CA THR A 93 -3.78 -11.43 1.06
C THR A 93 -3.84 -10.95 2.51
N SER A 94 -4.52 -11.70 3.38
CA SER A 94 -4.71 -11.32 4.78
C SER A 94 -3.40 -11.29 5.56
N ILE A 95 -2.51 -12.26 5.34
CA ILE A 95 -1.23 -12.37 6.04
C ILE A 95 -0.13 -11.48 5.41
N ALA A 96 -0.28 -11.11 4.14
CA ALA A 96 0.66 -10.21 3.48
C ALA A 96 0.59 -8.77 4.04
N ARG A 97 -0.60 -8.28 4.40
CA ARG A 97 -0.77 -6.89 4.86
C ARG A 97 0.00 -6.57 6.15
N PRO A 98 -0.01 -7.41 7.20
CA PRO A 98 0.81 -7.19 8.38
C PRO A 98 2.31 -7.16 8.08
N LEU A 99 2.83 -8.05 7.22
CA LEU A 99 4.22 -8.03 6.82
C LEU A 99 4.59 -6.71 6.12
N ILE A 100 3.80 -6.30 5.12
CA ILE A 100 4.03 -5.03 4.40
C ILE A 100 4.01 -3.86 5.38
N ALA A 101 3.01 -3.82 6.27
CA ALA A 101 2.86 -2.74 7.25
C ALA A 101 4.03 -2.67 8.24
N SER A 102 4.56 -3.82 8.68
CA SER A 102 5.69 -3.85 9.61
C SER A 102 6.96 -3.28 8.98
N HIS A 103 7.26 -3.65 7.74
CA HIS A 103 8.40 -3.09 7.00
C HIS A 103 8.20 -1.61 6.66
N GLN A 104 6.97 -1.22 6.33
CA GLN A 104 6.66 0.20 6.13
C GLN A 104 6.93 1.04 7.38
N ILE A 105 6.67 0.53 8.58
CA ILE A 105 7.02 1.20 9.84
C ILE A 105 8.54 1.30 10.00
N LYS A 106 9.30 0.24 9.69
CA LYS A 106 10.78 0.28 9.72
C LYS A 106 11.33 1.37 8.80
N ILE A 107 10.76 1.50 7.59
CA ILE A 107 11.12 2.57 6.66
C ILE A 107 10.69 3.94 7.20
N ALA A 108 9.51 4.05 7.81
CA ALA A 108 9.05 5.31 8.40
C ALA A 108 9.97 5.79 9.53
N GLU A 109 10.49 4.88 10.32
CA GLU A 109 11.48 5.19 11.39
C GLU A 109 12.82 5.61 10.80
N LYS A 110 13.32 4.87 9.81
CA LYS A 110 14.57 5.19 9.12
C LYS A 110 14.53 6.58 8.47
N GLU A 111 13.40 6.94 7.88
CA GLU A 111 13.18 8.20 7.18
C GLU A 111 12.77 9.36 8.11
N GLY A 112 12.51 9.09 9.38
CA GLY A 112 11.96 10.08 10.32
C GLY A 112 10.60 10.61 9.86
N ALA A 113 9.75 9.74 9.29
CA ALA A 113 8.47 10.13 8.75
C ALA A 113 7.43 10.41 9.84
N ASP A 114 6.62 11.43 9.61
CA ASP A 114 5.54 11.85 10.52
C ASP A 114 4.28 10.98 10.37
N ALA A 115 4.12 10.32 9.21
CA ALA A 115 2.94 9.52 8.91
C ALA A 115 3.23 8.34 7.99
N VAL A 116 2.32 7.38 7.98
CA VAL A 116 2.22 6.31 6.99
C VAL A 116 0.89 6.41 6.23
N ALA A 117 0.88 5.93 4.99
CA ALA A 117 -0.32 5.90 4.16
C ALA A 117 -0.48 4.55 3.46
N HIS A 118 -1.72 4.16 3.19
CA HIS A 118 -2.05 2.95 2.43
C HIS A 118 -3.19 3.20 1.45
N GLY A 119 -3.26 2.35 0.41
CA GLY A 119 -4.30 2.41 -0.62
C GLY A 119 -5.51 1.49 -0.39
N ALA A 120 -5.64 0.91 0.80
CA ALA A 120 -6.79 0.08 1.13
C ALA A 120 -8.07 0.92 1.20
N THR A 121 -9.17 0.39 0.64
CA THR A 121 -10.47 1.06 0.67
C THR A 121 -11.00 1.20 2.09
N GLY A 122 -11.75 2.27 2.37
CA GLY A 122 -12.22 2.60 3.71
C GLY A 122 -13.29 1.66 4.30
N LYS A 123 -13.62 0.53 3.64
CA LYS A 123 -14.69 -0.39 4.03
C LYS A 123 -14.25 -1.86 4.07
N GLY A 124 -13.01 -2.16 3.73
CA GLY A 124 -12.52 -3.54 3.65
C GLY A 124 -11.64 -3.95 4.82
N ASN A 125 -11.39 -5.26 4.95
CA ASN A 125 -10.53 -5.82 5.99
C ASN A 125 -9.06 -5.40 5.84
N ASP A 126 -8.62 -5.05 4.63
CA ASP A 126 -7.21 -4.69 4.39
C ASP A 126 -6.79 -3.43 5.15
N GLN A 127 -7.65 -2.42 5.25
CA GLN A 127 -7.36 -1.25 6.07
C GLN A 127 -7.12 -1.63 7.54
N VAL A 128 -7.97 -2.51 8.09
CA VAL A 128 -7.86 -2.97 9.50
C VAL A 128 -6.53 -3.67 9.71
N ARG A 129 -6.11 -4.52 8.78
CA ARG A 129 -4.83 -5.25 8.84
C ARG A 129 -3.63 -4.32 8.83
N PHE A 130 -3.63 -3.31 7.95
CA PHE A 130 -2.61 -2.28 7.93
C PHE A 130 -2.60 -1.48 9.24
N GLU A 131 -3.73 -0.91 9.61
CA GLU A 131 -3.83 0.03 10.73
C GLU A 131 -3.56 -0.63 12.09
N LEU A 132 -4.05 -1.86 12.32
CA LEU A 132 -3.72 -2.60 13.55
C LEU A 132 -2.22 -2.85 13.67
N THR A 133 -1.55 -3.19 12.57
CA THR A 133 -0.11 -3.39 12.58
C THR A 133 0.62 -2.08 12.89
N TYR A 134 0.22 -0.96 12.27
CA TYR A 134 0.81 0.34 12.57
C TYR A 134 0.63 0.72 14.04
N TYR A 135 -0.58 0.62 14.57
CA TYR A 135 -0.87 0.98 15.97
C TYR A 135 -0.17 0.06 16.96
N THR A 136 0.06 -1.20 16.60
CA THR A 136 0.82 -2.14 17.46
C THR A 136 2.30 -1.77 17.51
N LEU A 137 2.91 -1.46 16.37
CA LEU A 137 4.35 -1.22 16.28
C LEU A 137 4.74 0.23 16.61
N LYS A 138 3.89 1.19 16.25
CA LYS A 138 4.14 2.61 16.48
C LYS A 138 2.83 3.36 16.77
N PRO A 139 2.30 3.25 17.99
CA PRO A 139 0.97 3.79 18.35
C PRO A 139 0.79 5.29 18.09
N ALA A 140 1.88 6.05 18.13
CA ALA A 140 1.84 7.50 17.92
C ALA A 140 1.92 7.91 16.43
N ILE A 141 2.12 6.96 15.50
CA ILE A 141 2.25 7.33 14.09
C ILE A 141 0.89 7.74 13.52
N ARG A 142 0.89 8.83 12.76
CA ARG A 142 -0.30 9.25 12.04
C ARG A 142 -0.55 8.34 10.84
N VAL A 143 -1.78 7.82 10.71
CA VAL A 143 -2.21 7.04 9.54
C VAL A 143 -3.05 7.90 8.62
N ILE A 144 -2.69 7.95 7.35
CA ILE A 144 -3.45 8.63 6.29
C ILE A 144 -4.06 7.55 5.38
N ALA A 145 -5.39 7.55 5.31
CA ALA A 145 -6.16 6.63 4.48
C ALA A 145 -6.95 7.41 3.43
N PRO A 146 -6.39 7.70 2.25
CA PRO A 146 -6.96 8.62 1.27
C PRO A 146 -8.39 8.26 0.85
N TRP A 147 -8.73 6.98 0.77
CA TRP A 147 -10.09 6.53 0.46
C TRP A 147 -11.16 7.02 1.47
N ARG A 148 -10.77 7.49 2.64
CA ARG A 148 -11.67 8.10 3.64
C ARG A 148 -11.67 9.63 3.58
N GLU A 149 -10.71 10.22 2.88
CA GLU A 149 -10.46 11.67 2.92
C GLU A 149 -10.75 12.37 1.59
N TRP A 150 -10.50 11.69 0.46
CA TRP A 150 -10.62 12.28 -0.86
C TRP A 150 -12.02 12.12 -1.46
N ASN A 151 -12.31 12.90 -2.54
CA ASN A 151 -13.57 12.85 -3.26
C ASN A 151 -13.54 11.96 -4.52
N LEU A 152 -12.45 11.23 -4.76
CA LEU A 152 -12.33 10.34 -5.91
C LEU A 152 -13.02 9.00 -5.58
N ARG A 153 -14.20 8.77 -6.16
CA ARG A 153 -15.07 7.64 -5.77
C ARG A 153 -15.07 6.49 -6.78
N SER A 154 -14.59 6.73 -7.99
CA SER A 154 -14.66 5.77 -9.08
C SER A 154 -13.31 5.60 -9.77
N ARG A 155 -13.15 4.47 -10.49
CA ARG A 155 -11.98 4.24 -11.34
C ARG A 155 -11.84 5.32 -12.43
N SER A 156 -12.96 5.82 -12.96
CA SER A 156 -12.97 6.94 -13.92
C SER A 156 -12.41 8.23 -13.31
N ASP A 157 -12.74 8.53 -12.04
CA ASP A 157 -12.20 9.72 -11.36
C ASP A 157 -10.67 9.59 -11.19
N LEU A 158 -10.19 8.40 -10.81
CA LEU A 158 -8.75 8.13 -10.69
C LEU A 158 -8.02 8.29 -12.02
N ILE A 159 -8.59 7.78 -13.12
CA ILE A 159 -8.04 7.93 -14.46
C ILE A 159 -8.02 9.40 -14.90
N ALA A 160 -9.10 10.13 -14.64
CA ALA A 160 -9.18 11.55 -14.96
C ALA A 160 -8.14 12.36 -14.16
N TYR A 161 -8.01 12.06 -12.86
CA TYR A 161 -6.98 12.65 -12.01
C TYR A 161 -5.57 12.34 -12.53
N ALA A 162 -5.29 11.07 -12.82
CA ALA A 162 -3.99 10.64 -13.33
C ALA A 162 -3.61 11.35 -14.64
N LYS A 163 -4.56 11.46 -15.59
CA LYS A 163 -4.34 12.19 -16.85
C LYS A 163 -4.04 13.67 -16.60
N ARG A 164 -4.80 14.33 -15.70
CA ARG A 164 -4.62 15.75 -15.38
C ARG A 164 -3.24 16.04 -14.78
N HIS A 165 -2.72 15.12 -13.98
CA HIS A 165 -1.44 15.28 -13.28
C HIS A 165 -0.26 14.58 -13.95
N GLY A 166 -0.42 14.09 -15.19
CA GLY A 166 0.64 13.44 -15.95
C GLY A 166 1.19 12.15 -15.32
N ILE A 167 0.37 11.45 -14.52
CA ILE A 167 0.77 10.19 -13.89
C ILE A 167 0.81 9.11 -14.96
N PRO A 168 1.91 8.33 -15.09
CA PRO A 168 2.01 7.25 -16.06
C PRO A 168 0.93 6.20 -15.81
N LEU A 169 0.00 6.06 -16.76
CA LEU A 169 -1.00 4.99 -16.70
C LEU A 169 -0.36 3.70 -17.22
N PRO A 170 -0.69 2.53 -16.66
CA PRO A 170 -0.34 1.27 -17.26
C PRO A 170 -0.88 1.26 -18.69
N GLY A 171 -0.08 0.83 -19.67
CA GLY A 171 -0.54 0.62 -21.03
C GLY A 171 -1.80 -0.22 -21.00
N ALA A 172 -2.74 0.04 -21.94
CA ALA A 172 -4.04 -0.59 -21.98
C ALA A 172 -3.94 -2.12 -21.74
N ALA A 173 -4.71 -2.60 -20.77
CA ALA A 173 -4.95 -4.01 -20.46
C ALA A 173 -3.88 -4.75 -19.64
N VAL A 174 -3.86 -4.52 -18.34
CA VAL A 174 -3.90 -5.67 -17.43
C VAL A 174 -4.99 -5.40 -16.40
N SER A 175 -6.13 -6.00 -16.60
CA SER A 175 -7.20 -6.06 -15.62
C SER A 175 -6.73 -6.99 -14.50
N TYR A 176 -6.24 -6.44 -13.41
CA TYR A 176 -6.01 -7.22 -12.18
C TYR A 176 -7.35 -7.56 -11.52
N THR A 177 -8.18 -8.32 -12.23
CA THR A 177 -9.45 -8.82 -11.69
C THR A 177 -9.28 -10.08 -10.83
N HIS A 178 -8.05 -10.58 -10.65
CA HIS A 178 -7.83 -11.89 -10.03
C HIS A 178 -7.36 -11.88 -8.57
N LEU A 179 -7.16 -10.71 -7.94
CA LEU A 179 -6.83 -10.63 -6.51
C LEU A 179 -7.90 -9.92 -5.67
N ARG A 180 -9.10 -9.73 -6.20
CA ARG A 180 -10.24 -9.47 -5.33
C ARG A 180 -10.60 -10.81 -4.70
N ALA A 181 -10.24 -10.99 -3.42
CA ALA A 181 -11.01 -11.86 -2.57
C ALA A 181 -12.48 -11.47 -2.79
N HIS A 182 -13.29 -12.40 -3.26
CA HIS A 182 -14.73 -12.23 -3.24
C HIS A 182 -15.13 -12.14 -1.78
N GLU A 183 -15.10 -10.93 -1.23
CA GLU A 183 -15.81 -10.59 -0.02
C GLU A 183 -17.29 -10.51 -0.41
N THR A 184 -17.91 -11.65 -0.59
CA THR A 184 -19.36 -11.76 -0.60
C THR A 184 -19.82 -11.74 0.84
N VAL A 185 -20.73 -10.83 1.09
CA VAL A 185 -21.50 -10.58 2.32
C VAL A 185 -22.06 -11.88 2.91
#